data_977dd508f27560757f704b60eef09f12
#
_entry.id   977dd508f27560757f704b60eef09f12
#
_cell.length_a   1.000
_cell.length_b   1.000
_cell.length_c   1.000
_cell.angle_alpha   90.00
_cell.angle_beta   90.00
_cell.angle_gamma   90.00
#
_symmetry.space_group_name_H-M   'P 1'
#
loop_
_entity.id
_entity.type
_entity.pdbx_description
1 polymer ?
#
loop_
_entity_poly.entity_id
_entity_poly.type
_entity_poly.pdbx_seq_one_letter_code
_entity_poly.pdbx_strand_id
1 'polypeptide(L)'
;ICHFVSKAGLDVQGVGQKWIEQLVSSGHVTSPEQLFRLTVQDLLPFDRMGDVLARKIVDAFDDARHNATLARLISALGIRHVGEQTARMLAAHFHDMDALAAADTQRLLELPDVGPEVASSIRSFFESPANQHMLAGLREAGLWPVAAAEPAEAVGEGGPLQGKNILFTGTLSMARGKAKQLAETAGAVVLGSVSKKLDILVVGANPGSKLEKAQSLGITVLDE
;
A
#
# COMPACT_ATOMS: atom_id res chain seq x y z
N ILE A 1 10.72 -8.62 -13.39
CA ILE A 1 9.78 -9.48 -12.66
C ILE A 1 10.24 -9.64 -11.20
N CYS A 2 11.50 -10.02 -10.91
CA CYS A 2 11.99 -10.18 -9.53
C CYS A 2 11.81 -8.91 -8.68
N HIS A 3 12.10 -7.72 -9.23
CA HIS A 3 11.84 -6.44 -8.57
C HIS A 3 10.34 -6.26 -8.29
N PHE A 4 9.49 -6.60 -9.27
CA PHE A 4 8.03 -6.41 -9.17
C PHE A 4 7.42 -7.09 -7.95
N VAL A 5 7.86 -8.31 -7.63
CA VAL A 5 7.36 -9.08 -6.48
C VAL A 5 8.13 -8.86 -5.18
N SER A 6 9.27 -8.18 -5.25
CA SER A 6 10.15 -7.96 -4.09
C SER A 6 9.54 -7.03 -3.04
N LYS A 7 10.19 -6.94 -1.88
CA LYS A 7 9.82 -6.02 -0.79
C LYS A 7 9.78 -4.55 -1.23
N ALA A 8 10.62 -4.17 -2.21
CA ALA A 8 10.64 -2.81 -2.78
C ALA A 8 9.52 -2.60 -3.81
N GLY A 9 8.92 -3.67 -4.33
CA GLY A 9 7.76 -3.65 -5.21
C GLY A 9 6.46 -3.96 -4.49
N LEU A 10 5.73 -4.98 -4.96
CA LEU A 10 4.45 -5.40 -4.38
C LEU A 10 4.56 -6.11 -3.03
N ASP A 11 5.76 -6.54 -2.64
CA ASP A 11 6.00 -7.26 -1.38
C ASP A 11 5.18 -8.55 -1.25
N VAL A 12 5.24 -9.40 -2.27
CA VAL A 12 4.50 -10.67 -2.29
C VAL A 12 5.10 -11.62 -1.25
N GLN A 13 4.38 -11.82 -0.15
CA GLN A 13 4.83 -12.63 0.98
C GLN A 13 4.73 -14.12 0.67
N GLY A 14 5.71 -14.89 1.15
CA GLY A 14 5.67 -16.37 1.05
C GLY A 14 6.12 -16.95 -0.29
N VAL A 15 6.44 -16.14 -1.28
CA VAL A 15 7.03 -16.59 -2.54
C VAL A 15 8.53 -16.30 -2.55
N GLY A 16 9.34 -17.35 -2.43
CA GLY A 16 10.79 -17.22 -2.44
C GLY A 16 11.33 -16.77 -3.80
N GLN A 17 12.36 -15.90 -3.79
CA GLN A 17 13.00 -15.37 -5.00
C GLN A 17 13.41 -16.49 -5.98
N LYS A 18 13.88 -17.63 -5.49
CA LYS A 18 14.27 -18.79 -6.33
C LYS A 18 13.12 -19.32 -7.19
N TRP A 19 11.89 -19.30 -6.69
CA TRP A 19 10.73 -19.71 -7.46
C TRP A 19 10.44 -18.74 -8.60
N ILE A 20 10.53 -17.45 -8.32
CA ILE A 20 10.35 -16.41 -9.35
C ILE A 20 11.44 -16.56 -10.44
N GLU A 21 12.70 -16.73 -10.03
CA GLU A 21 13.81 -16.97 -10.97
C GLU A 21 13.58 -18.22 -11.82
N GLN A 22 13.06 -19.29 -11.23
CA GLN A 22 12.76 -20.53 -11.93
C GLN A 22 11.63 -20.38 -12.94
N LEU A 23 10.53 -19.69 -12.57
CA LEU A 23 9.40 -19.39 -13.46
C LEU A 23 9.84 -18.53 -14.65
N VAL A 24 10.70 -17.55 -14.40
CA VAL A 24 11.24 -16.67 -15.44
C VAL A 24 12.22 -17.42 -16.35
N SER A 25 13.18 -18.17 -15.78
CA SER A 25 14.21 -18.88 -16.56
C SER A 25 13.64 -20.02 -17.40
N SER A 26 12.54 -20.64 -16.96
CA SER A 26 11.82 -21.66 -17.72
C SER A 26 10.94 -21.10 -18.85
N GLY A 27 10.78 -19.77 -18.91
CA GLY A 27 9.91 -19.11 -19.89
C GLY A 27 8.41 -19.21 -19.57
N HIS A 28 8.01 -19.78 -18.42
CA HIS A 28 6.62 -19.83 -17.98
C HIS A 28 6.05 -18.46 -17.68
N VAL A 29 6.91 -17.54 -17.20
CA VAL A 29 6.57 -16.17 -16.92
C VAL A 29 7.58 -15.25 -17.59
N THR A 30 7.13 -14.45 -18.53
CA THR A 30 7.94 -13.48 -19.27
C THR A 30 7.57 -12.03 -18.95
N SER A 31 6.42 -11.82 -18.28
CA SER A 31 5.93 -10.51 -17.90
C SER A 31 5.18 -10.58 -16.55
N PRO A 32 5.20 -9.51 -15.73
CA PRO A 32 4.64 -9.51 -14.37
C PRO A 32 3.17 -9.91 -14.25
N GLU A 33 2.32 -9.52 -15.19
CA GLU A 33 0.89 -9.82 -15.18
C GLU A 33 0.58 -11.32 -15.24
N GLN A 34 1.49 -12.11 -15.82
CA GLN A 34 1.33 -13.55 -15.93
C GLN A 34 1.41 -14.23 -14.57
N LEU A 35 2.12 -13.66 -13.59
CA LEU A 35 2.19 -14.19 -12.23
C LEU A 35 0.81 -14.28 -11.57
N PHE A 36 -0.08 -13.34 -11.86
CA PHE A 36 -1.44 -13.26 -11.28
C PHE A 36 -2.46 -14.14 -12.00
N ARG A 37 -2.03 -14.84 -13.06
CA ARG A 37 -2.84 -15.80 -13.81
C ARG A 37 -2.37 -17.25 -13.58
N LEU A 38 -1.29 -17.45 -12.81
CA LEU A 38 -0.79 -18.78 -12.49
C LEU A 38 -1.83 -19.59 -11.72
N THR A 39 -2.00 -20.82 -12.14
CA THR A 39 -2.82 -21.82 -11.45
C THR A 39 -1.94 -22.86 -10.76
N VAL A 40 -2.51 -23.64 -9.85
CA VAL A 40 -1.81 -24.77 -9.22
C VAL A 40 -1.28 -25.73 -10.28
N GLN A 41 -2.04 -25.95 -11.35
CA GLN A 41 -1.66 -26.88 -12.43
C GLN A 41 -0.41 -26.42 -13.19
N ASP A 42 -0.23 -25.12 -13.36
CA ASP A 42 0.95 -24.54 -14.02
C ASP A 42 2.21 -24.73 -13.21
N LEU A 43 2.09 -24.85 -11.89
CA LEU A 43 3.21 -24.98 -10.96
C LEU A 43 3.63 -26.42 -10.69
N LEU A 44 2.69 -27.39 -10.73
CA LEU A 44 2.98 -28.81 -10.43
C LEU A 44 4.10 -29.45 -11.26
N PRO A 45 4.34 -29.08 -12.54
CA PRO A 45 5.45 -29.65 -13.33
C PRO A 45 6.83 -29.30 -12.83
N PHE A 46 6.98 -28.30 -11.94
CA PHE A 46 8.29 -27.89 -11.44
C PHE A 46 8.84 -28.87 -10.39
N ASP A 47 10.15 -29.10 -10.42
CA ASP A 47 10.83 -29.97 -9.46
C ASP A 47 10.60 -29.48 -8.02
N ARG A 48 10.33 -30.44 -7.12
CA ARG A 48 10.01 -30.19 -5.70
C ARG A 48 8.77 -29.31 -5.45
N MET A 49 7.89 -29.16 -6.44
CA MET A 49 6.62 -28.49 -6.30
C MET A 49 5.53 -29.52 -6.00
N GLY A 50 4.94 -29.45 -4.81
CA GLY A 50 3.76 -30.24 -4.44
C GLY A 50 2.53 -29.35 -4.33
N ASP A 51 1.33 -29.96 -4.28
CA ASP A 51 0.04 -29.26 -4.22
C ASP A 51 -0.01 -28.17 -3.13
N VAL A 52 0.53 -28.48 -1.95
CA VAL A 52 0.51 -27.52 -0.83
C VAL A 52 1.33 -26.26 -1.11
N LEU A 53 2.51 -26.44 -1.71
CA LEU A 53 3.38 -25.31 -2.05
C LEU A 53 2.81 -24.52 -3.22
N ALA A 54 2.32 -25.20 -4.25
CA ALA A 54 1.69 -24.57 -5.41
C ALA A 54 0.49 -23.71 -4.99
N ARG A 55 -0.39 -24.22 -4.13
CA ARG A 55 -1.52 -23.44 -3.56
C ARG A 55 -1.03 -22.22 -2.81
N LYS A 56 -0.04 -22.37 -1.91
CA LYS A 56 0.54 -21.22 -1.17
C LYS A 56 1.08 -20.13 -2.09
N ILE A 57 1.69 -20.50 -3.21
CA ILE A 57 2.21 -19.52 -4.18
C ILE A 57 1.05 -18.80 -4.89
N VAL A 58 0.02 -19.54 -5.34
CA VAL A 58 -1.15 -18.93 -5.97
C VAL A 58 -1.89 -18.01 -4.99
N ASP A 59 -2.14 -18.48 -3.77
CA ASP A 59 -2.79 -17.70 -2.71
C ASP A 59 -1.99 -16.42 -2.39
N ALA A 60 -0.64 -16.50 -2.37
CA ALA A 60 0.20 -15.35 -2.12
C ALA A 60 0.09 -14.26 -3.21
N PHE A 61 -0.08 -14.64 -4.48
CA PHE A 61 -0.35 -13.68 -5.55
C PHE A 61 -1.77 -13.12 -5.47
N ASP A 62 -2.74 -13.93 -5.06
CA ASP A 62 -4.12 -13.48 -4.86
C ASP A 62 -4.21 -12.48 -3.70
N ASP A 63 -3.58 -12.78 -2.58
CA ASP A 63 -3.45 -11.86 -1.44
C ASP A 63 -2.74 -10.56 -1.83
N ALA A 64 -1.62 -10.64 -2.57
CA ALA A 64 -0.91 -9.47 -3.04
C ALA A 64 -1.77 -8.59 -3.96
N ARG A 65 -2.58 -9.20 -4.83
CA ARG A 65 -3.53 -8.51 -5.71
C ARG A 65 -4.57 -7.72 -4.91
N HIS A 66 -5.15 -8.34 -3.89
CA HIS A 66 -6.19 -7.72 -3.07
C HIS A 66 -5.67 -6.64 -2.11
N ASN A 67 -4.42 -6.77 -1.67
CA ASN A 67 -3.79 -5.85 -0.72
C ASN A 67 -2.87 -4.82 -1.37
N ALA A 68 -2.74 -4.84 -2.70
CA ALA A 68 -1.90 -3.89 -3.41
C ALA A 68 -2.43 -2.46 -3.24
N THR A 69 -1.51 -1.53 -2.96
CA THR A 69 -1.81 -0.09 -3.02
C THR A 69 -1.26 0.49 -4.31
N LEU A 70 -1.82 1.63 -4.75
CA LEU A 70 -1.33 2.33 -5.93
C LEU A 70 0.16 2.69 -5.81
N ALA A 71 0.60 3.15 -4.64
CA ALA A 71 2.00 3.45 -4.39
C ALA A 71 2.91 2.23 -4.55
N ARG A 72 2.47 1.07 -4.05
CA ARG A 72 3.18 -0.20 -4.21
C ARG A 72 3.25 -0.64 -5.67
N LEU A 73 2.14 -0.51 -6.40
CA LEU A 73 2.12 -0.85 -7.81
C LEU A 73 3.06 0.06 -8.62
N ILE A 74 3.02 1.39 -8.41
CA ILE A 74 3.93 2.33 -9.08
C ILE A 74 5.40 1.97 -8.79
N SER A 75 5.73 1.66 -7.53
CA SER A 75 7.09 1.24 -7.16
C SER A 75 7.49 -0.09 -7.83
N ALA A 76 6.56 -1.05 -7.90
CA ALA A 76 6.77 -2.36 -8.51
C ALA A 76 7.04 -2.29 -10.02
N LEU A 77 6.45 -1.31 -10.73
CA LEU A 77 6.67 -1.11 -12.16
C LEU A 77 8.13 -0.79 -12.51
N GLY A 78 8.94 -0.36 -11.54
CA GLY A 78 10.36 -0.10 -11.73
C GLY A 78 10.65 1.04 -12.71
N ILE A 79 9.80 2.07 -12.74
CA ILE A 79 10.01 3.27 -13.56
C ILE A 79 11.33 3.92 -13.16
N ARG A 80 12.19 4.18 -14.12
CA ARG A 80 13.50 4.77 -13.86
C ARG A 80 13.36 6.09 -13.09
N HIS A 81 14.19 6.29 -12.08
CA HIS A 81 14.17 7.44 -11.15
C HIS A 81 12.93 7.56 -10.25
N VAL A 82 12.01 6.60 -10.31
CA VAL A 82 10.85 6.54 -9.42
C VAL A 82 11.11 5.50 -8.33
N GLY A 83 11.51 5.96 -7.15
CA GLY A 83 11.66 5.14 -5.94
C GLY A 83 10.37 5.09 -5.11
N GLU A 84 10.43 4.40 -3.97
CA GLU A 84 9.26 4.23 -3.08
C GLU A 84 8.65 5.55 -2.63
N GLN A 85 9.48 6.55 -2.29
CA GLN A 85 9.00 7.87 -1.85
C GLN A 85 8.29 8.62 -2.99
N THR A 86 8.90 8.65 -4.18
CA THR A 86 8.28 9.24 -5.38
C THR A 86 6.99 8.51 -5.76
N ALA A 87 6.96 7.17 -5.66
CA ALA A 87 5.77 6.38 -5.92
C ALA A 87 4.61 6.71 -4.96
N ARG A 88 4.90 6.92 -3.67
CA ARG A 88 3.90 7.36 -2.68
C ARG A 88 3.36 8.75 -3.01
N MET A 89 4.23 9.69 -3.34
CA MET A 89 3.84 11.04 -3.72
C MET A 89 2.97 11.03 -4.99
N LEU A 90 3.36 10.26 -6.02
CA LEU A 90 2.58 10.11 -7.24
C LEU A 90 1.20 9.50 -6.96
N ALA A 91 1.14 8.45 -6.12
CA ALA A 91 -0.12 7.81 -5.75
C ALA A 91 -1.07 8.76 -4.99
N ALA A 92 -0.52 9.58 -4.08
CA ALA A 92 -1.29 10.58 -3.35
C ALA A 92 -1.86 11.67 -4.28
N HIS A 93 -1.11 12.03 -5.34
CA HIS A 93 -1.50 13.12 -6.23
C HIS A 93 -2.48 12.68 -7.33
N PHE A 94 -2.24 11.51 -7.93
CA PHE A 94 -3.02 11.06 -9.10
C PHE A 94 -4.19 10.14 -8.77
N HIS A 95 -4.27 9.61 -7.55
CA HIS A 95 -5.34 8.74 -7.05
C HIS A 95 -5.55 7.42 -7.82
N ASP A 96 -5.26 7.34 -9.10
CA ASP A 96 -5.32 6.12 -9.90
C ASP A 96 -4.22 6.08 -10.98
N MET A 97 -4.02 4.90 -11.55
CA MET A 97 -3.00 4.66 -12.57
C MET A 97 -3.34 5.32 -13.90
N ASP A 98 -4.62 5.45 -14.22
CA ASP A 98 -5.08 6.06 -15.47
C ASP A 98 -4.80 7.56 -15.47
N ALA A 99 -5.05 8.25 -14.36
CA ALA A 99 -4.73 9.66 -14.19
C ALA A 99 -3.20 9.90 -14.28
N LEU A 100 -2.38 9.03 -13.68
CA LEU A 100 -0.93 9.11 -13.80
C LEU A 100 -0.46 8.87 -15.24
N ALA A 101 -1.01 7.88 -15.92
CA ALA A 101 -0.68 7.58 -17.32
C ALA A 101 -1.07 8.71 -18.29
N ALA A 102 -2.17 9.41 -18.01
CA ALA A 102 -2.67 10.54 -18.80
C ALA A 102 -1.94 11.87 -18.50
N ALA A 103 -1.17 11.95 -17.41
CA ALA A 103 -0.48 13.17 -17.02
C ALA A 103 0.57 13.56 -18.08
N ASP A 104 0.56 14.80 -18.52
CA ASP A 104 1.60 15.36 -19.38
C ASP A 104 2.85 15.76 -18.59
N THR A 105 3.91 16.09 -19.30
CA THR A 105 5.19 16.49 -18.70
C THR A 105 5.05 17.72 -17.82
N GLN A 106 4.21 18.68 -18.20
CA GLN A 106 4.03 19.93 -17.45
C GLN A 106 3.39 19.65 -16.08
N ARG A 107 2.34 18.84 -16.06
CA ARG A 107 1.66 18.44 -14.82
C ARG A 107 2.57 17.62 -13.90
N LEU A 108 3.44 16.77 -14.46
CA LEU A 108 4.42 16.04 -13.66
C LEU A 108 5.47 16.96 -13.04
N LEU A 109 5.91 18.01 -13.75
CA LEU A 109 6.89 18.99 -13.27
C LEU A 109 6.35 19.93 -12.17
N GLU A 110 5.02 20.02 -12.00
CA GLU A 110 4.40 20.77 -10.92
C GLU A 110 4.52 20.05 -9.56
N LEU A 111 4.87 18.76 -9.58
CA LEU A 111 4.97 17.96 -8.35
C LEU A 111 6.31 18.18 -7.64
N PRO A 112 6.31 18.17 -6.29
CA PRO A 112 7.53 18.26 -5.52
C PRO A 112 8.46 17.08 -5.85
N ASP A 113 9.76 17.33 -5.90
CA ASP A 113 10.81 16.34 -6.18
C ASP A 113 10.71 15.64 -7.55
N VAL A 114 9.90 16.14 -8.48
CA VAL A 114 9.83 15.68 -9.87
C VAL A 114 10.55 16.64 -10.80
N GLY A 115 11.80 16.31 -11.13
CA GLY A 115 12.58 17.03 -12.13
C GLY A 115 12.32 16.53 -13.55
N PRO A 116 12.90 17.20 -14.57
CA PRO A 116 12.72 16.86 -15.98
C PRO A 116 13.07 15.39 -16.31
N GLU A 117 14.08 14.82 -15.68
CA GLU A 117 14.49 13.43 -15.90
C GLU A 117 13.45 12.44 -15.36
N VAL A 118 12.88 12.71 -14.18
CA VAL A 118 11.82 11.88 -13.60
C VAL A 118 10.56 11.95 -14.46
N ALA A 119 10.13 13.16 -14.82
CA ALA A 119 8.98 13.39 -15.69
C ALA A 119 9.13 12.68 -17.04
N SER A 120 10.29 12.81 -17.69
CA SER A 120 10.61 12.12 -18.93
C SER A 120 10.58 10.59 -18.78
N SER A 121 11.12 10.06 -17.66
CA SER A 121 11.11 8.63 -17.41
C SER A 121 9.70 8.08 -17.23
N ILE A 122 8.84 8.81 -16.52
CA ILE A 122 7.41 8.46 -16.32
C ILE A 122 6.70 8.46 -17.69
N ARG A 123 6.85 9.50 -18.48
CA ARG A 123 6.23 9.59 -19.82
C ARG A 123 6.68 8.47 -20.72
N SER A 124 8.01 8.27 -20.85
CA SER A 124 8.56 7.20 -21.69
C SER A 124 8.09 5.81 -21.26
N PHE A 125 7.87 5.59 -19.95
CA PHE A 125 7.34 4.33 -19.45
C PHE A 125 5.91 4.08 -19.96
N PHE A 126 5.02 5.05 -19.82
CA PHE A 126 3.61 4.91 -20.24
C PHE A 126 3.42 4.97 -21.76
N GLU A 127 4.35 5.57 -22.50
CA GLU A 127 4.33 5.60 -23.96
C GLU A 127 4.86 4.31 -24.60
N SER A 128 5.56 3.48 -23.86
CA SER A 128 6.09 2.20 -24.34
C SER A 128 4.98 1.20 -24.64
N PRO A 129 4.85 0.68 -25.88
CA PRO A 129 3.83 -0.32 -26.21
C PRO A 129 3.93 -1.60 -25.36
N ALA A 130 5.15 -2.04 -25.03
CA ALA A 130 5.36 -3.20 -24.19
C ALA A 130 4.83 -2.98 -22.76
N ASN A 131 5.04 -1.79 -22.18
CA ASN A 131 4.54 -1.44 -20.87
C ASN A 131 3.01 -1.25 -20.88
N GLN A 132 2.45 -0.67 -21.95
CA GLN A 132 1.00 -0.57 -22.11
C GLN A 132 0.34 -1.95 -22.15
N HIS A 133 0.95 -2.91 -22.86
CA HIS A 133 0.45 -4.29 -22.90
C HIS A 133 0.51 -4.94 -21.51
N MET A 134 1.63 -4.80 -20.80
CA MET A 134 1.78 -5.28 -19.41
C MET A 134 0.75 -4.66 -18.47
N LEU A 135 0.55 -3.34 -18.53
CA LEU A 135 -0.44 -2.63 -17.71
C LEU A 135 -1.87 -3.09 -18.00
N ALA A 136 -2.22 -3.30 -19.27
CA ALA A 136 -3.51 -3.88 -19.66
C ALA A 136 -3.68 -5.29 -19.04
N GLY A 137 -2.64 -6.13 -19.11
CA GLY A 137 -2.65 -7.45 -18.51
C GLY A 137 -2.78 -7.44 -16.99
N LEU A 138 -2.14 -6.51 -16.29
CA LEU A 138 -2.29 -6.31 -14.84
C LEU A 138 -3.73 -5.90 -14.48
N ARG A 139 -4.32 -4.99 -15.24
CA ARG A 139 -5.71 -4.57 -15.08
C ARG A 139 -6.68 -5.74 -15.26
N GLU A 140 -6.52 -6.53 -16.34
CA GLU A 140 -7.33 -7.73 -16.59
C GLU A 140 -7.18 -8.79 -15.49
N ALA A 141 -5.97 -8.91 -14.92
CA ALA A 141 -5.70 -9.79 -13.78
C ALA A 141 -6.27 -9.25 -12.45
N GLY A 142 -6.91 -8.07 -12.44
CA GLY A 142 -7.50 -7.45 -11.27
C GLY A 142 -6.50 -6.73 -10.35
N LEU A 143 -5.26 -6.55 -10.77
CA LEU A 143 -4.26 -5.74 -10.08
C LEU A 143 -4.30 -4.29 -10.58
N TRP A 144 -5.33 -3.58 -10.18
CA TRP A 144 -5.54 -2.18 -10.55
C TRP A 144 -6.03 -1.37 -9.35
N PRO A 145 -5.17 -1.20 -8.32
CA PRO A 145 -5.56 -0.47 -7.13
C PRO A 145 -5.82 1.00 -7.49
N VAL A 146 -6.95 1.49 -7.06
CA VAL A 146 -7.18 2.93 -6.91
C VAL A 146 -6.55 3.31 -5.59
N ALA A 147 -5.85 4.42 -5.50
CA ALA A 147 -5.54 4.95 -4.18
C ALA A 147 -6.89 4.96 -3.44
N ALA A 148 -6.99 4.23 -2.33
CA ALA A 148 -8.08 4.48 -1.42
C ALA A 148 -8.12 6.00 -1.34
N ALA A 149 -9.26 6.63 -1.70
CA ALA A 149 -9.37 8.05 -1.58
C ALA A 149 -8.74 8.31 -0.21
N GLU A 150 -7.52 8.88 -0.20
CA GLU A 150 -6.99 9.34 1.07
C GLU A 150 -8.20 10.05 1.61
N PRO A 151 -8.67 9.75 2.82
CA PRO A 151 -9.67 10.60 3.38
C PRO A 151 -9.09 11.96 3.09
N ALA A 152 -9.61 12.62 2.03
CA ALA A 152 -9.12 13.87 1.46
C ALA A 152 -8.79 14.60 2.71
N GLU A 153 -7.48 15.06 2.88
CA GLU A 153 -7.23 15.75 4.12
C GLU A 153 -8.54 16.41 4.37
N ALA A 154 -9.35 15.74 5.17
CA ALA A 154 -10.60 16.30 5.56
C ALA A 154 -10.19 17.43 6.46
N VAL A 155 -9.69 18.47 5.80
CA VAL A 155 -10.07 19.82 6.07
C VAL A 155 -11.56 19.88 5.68
N GLY A 156 -12.28 18.90 6.11
CA GLY A 156 -13.68 18.96 6.42
C GLY A 156 -13.70 19.78 7.69
N GLU A 157 -13.89 21.08 7.52
CA GLU A 157 -14.35 21.93 8.60
C GLU A 157 -15.45 21.18 9.33
N GLY A 158 -15.15 20.60 10.53
CA GLY A 158 -16.16 20.14 11.44
C GLY A 158 -16.30 18.66 11.76
N GLY A 159 -15.31 17.80 11.62
CA GLY A 159 -15.35 16.46 12.26
C GLY A 159 -15.36 16.62 13.80
N PRO A 160 -16.11 15.79 14.57
CA PRO A 160 -16.24 15.92 16.03
C PRO A 160 -14.91 15.80 16.78
N LEU A 161 -13.86 15.29 16.14
CA LEU A 161 -12.52 15.09 16.72
C LEU A 161 -11.43 15.89 16.00
N GLN A 162 -11.81 16.87 15.18
CA GLN A 162 -10.84 17.64 14.39
C GLN A 162 -9.83 18.37 15.27
N GLY A 163 -8.54 18.17 14.93
CA GLY A 163 -7.43 18.78 15.65
C GLY A 163 -7.16 18.18 17.02
N LYS A 164 -7.86 17.11 17.43
CA LYS A 164 -7.65 16.42 18.71
C LYS A 164 -6.59 15.34 18.57
N ASN A 165 -5.68 15.28 19.52
CA ASN A 165 -4.72 14.20 19.66
C ASN A 165 -5.30 13.09 20.52
N ILE A 166 -5.41 11.88 19.97
CA ILE A 166 -6.05 10.73 20.63
C ILE A 166 -5.05 9.60 20.82
N LEU A 167 -5.17 8.87 21.92
CA LEU A 167 -4.40 7.66 22.19
C LEU A 167 -5.34 6.56 22.67
N PHE A 168 -5.14 5.35 22.16
CA PHE A 168 -5.85 4.16 22.60
C PHE A 168 -5.00 3.34 23.57
N THR A 169 -5.58 2.90 24.68
CA THR A 169 -4.91 2.01 25.66
C THR A 169 -5.86 0.88 26.08
N GLY A 170 -5.29 -0.23 26.54
CA GLY A 170 -6.07 -1.40 26.90
C GLY A 170 -6.43 -2.29 25.70
N THR A 171 -7.27 -3.30 25.95
CA THR A 171 -7.82 -4.19 24.92
C THR A 171 -9.12 -3.61 24.42
N LEU A 172 -9.15 -3.22 23.16
CA LEU A 172 -10.34 -2.66 22.51
C LEU A 172 -11.29 -3.77 22.06
N SER A 173 -12.58 -3.48 21.98
CA SER A 173 -13.62 -4.35 21.43
C SER A 173 -13.45 -4.61 19.94
N MET A 174 -12.80 -3.66 19.25
CA MET A 174 -12.45 -3.77 17.84
C MET A 174 -10.94 -3.86 17.61
N ALA A 175 -10.54 -4.27 16.40
CA ALA A 175 -9.12 -4.27 16.02
C ALA A 175 -8.54 -2.86 16.13
N ARG A 176 -7.40 -2.70 16.81
CA ARG A 176 -6.75 -1.40 17.08
C ARG A 176 -6.50 -0.58 15.80
N GLY A 177 -6.17 -1.25 14.67
CA GLY A 177 -6.03 -0.60 13.36
C GLY A 177 -7.33 0.04 12.89
N LYS A 178 -8.46 -0.62 13.09
CA LYS A 178 -9.80 -0.10 12.75
C LYS A 178 -10.19 1.08 13.63
N ALA A 179 -9.94 0.99 14.95
CA ALA A 179 -10.17 2.11 15.87
C ALA A 179 -9.34 3.34 15.50
N LYS A 180 -8.06 3.13 15.15
CA LYS A 180 -7.17 4.18 14.67
C LYS A 180 -7.73 4.84 13.40
N GLN A 181 -8.11 4.05 12.42
CA GLN A 181 -8.67 4.54 11.15
C GLN A 181 -9.96 5.35 11.35
N LEU A 182 -10.86 4.90 12.24
CA LEU A 182 -12.09 5.63 12.56
C LEU A 182 -11.79 6.99 13.21
N ALA A 183 -10.84 7.06 14.15
CA ALA A 183 -10.45 8.31 14.78
C ALA A 183 -9.82 9.29 13.77
N GLU A 184 -8.94 8.80 12.90
CA GLU A 184 -8.31 9.58 11.83
C GLU A 184 -9.36 10.09 10.82
N THR A 185 -10.34 9.27 10.46
CA THR A 185 -11.47 9.66 9.61
C THR A 185 -12.35 10.75 10.27
N ALA A 186 -12.45 10.75 11.62
CA ALA A 186 -13.15 11.78 12.37
C ALA A 186 -12.31 13.06 12.59
N GLY A 187 -11.12 13.15 12.02
CA GLY A 187 -10.23 14.31 12.07
C GLY A 187 -9.22 14.33 13.22
N ALA A 188 -9.06 13.21 13.96
CA ALA A 188 -8.11 13.11 15.05
C ALA A 188 -6.70 12.70 14.60
N VAL A 189 -5.69 13.13 15.34
CA VAL A 189 -4.32 12.63 15.22
C VAL A 189 -4.08 11.54 16.27
N VAL A 190 -3.75 10.31 15.85
CA VAL A 190 -3.55 9.19 16.77
C VAL A 190 -2.08 9.11 17.21
N LEU A 191 -1.85 9.29 18.52
CA LEU A 191 -0.53 9.27 19.14
C LEU A 191 -0.16 7.88 19.66
N GLY A 192 1.16 7.59 19.75
CA GLY A 192 1.69 6.34 20.32
C GLY A 192 1.95 6.36 21.82
N SER A 193 2.05 7.55 22.42
CA SER A 193 2.44 7.73 23.83
C SER A 193 1.69 8.86 24.52
N VAL A 194 1.57 8.77 25.85
CA VAL A 194 0.97 9.81 26.68
C VAL A 194 1.95 10.98 26.83
N SER A 195 1.55 12.15 26.42
CA SER A 195 2.29 13.41 26.54
C SER A 195 1.35 14.58 26.80
N LYS A 196 1.88 15.75 27.13
CA LYS A 196 1.08 16.99 27.32
C LYS A 196 0.31 17.44 26.05
N LYS A 197 0.63 16.85 24.90
CA LYS A 197 -0.06 17.12 23.63
C LYS A 197 -1.30 16.23 23.42
N LEU A 198 -1.51 15.24 24.29
CA LEU A 198 -2.65 14.33 24.19
C LEU A 198 -3.90 15.02 24.74
N ASP A 199 -4.97 15.05 23.94
CA ASP A 199 -6.27 15.63 24.34
C ASP A 199 -7.19 14.57 24.93
N ILE A 200 -7.22 13.39 24.33
CA ILE A 200 -8.15 12.31 24.68
C ILE A 200 -7.43 10.98 24.78
N LEU A 201 -7.62 10.27 25.90
CA LEU A 201 -7.26 8.87 26.06
C LEU A 201 -8.50 7.99 25.96
N VAL A 202 -8.58 7.14 24.94
CA VAL A 202 -9.65 6.13 24.82
C VAL A 202 -9.17 4.83 25.46
N VAL A 203 -9.97 4.32 26.39
CA VAL A 203 -9.63 3.22 27.27
C VAL A 203 -10.50 2.01 26.96
N GLY A 204 -9.87 0.90 26.58
CA GLY A 204 -10.49 -0.42 26.51
C GLY A 204 -10.26 -1.22 27.80
N ALA A 205 -10.58 -2.51 27.76
CA ALA A 205 -10.43 -3.40 28.93
C ALA A 205 -8.94 -3.51 29.35
N ASN A 206 -8.71 -3.58 30.66
CA ASN A 206 -7.39 -3.70 31.30
C ASN A 206 -6.40 -2.59 30.84
N PRO A 207 -6.71 -1.32 31.05
CA PRO A 207 -5.79 -0.23 30.74
C PRO A 207 -4.54 -0.35 31.64
N GLY A 208 -3.35 -0.27 31.04
CA GLY A 208 -2.09 -0.28 31.78
C GLY A 208 -1.74 1.11 32.34
N SER A 209 -0.47 1.29 32.73
CA SER A 209 0.10 2.54 33.31
C SER A 209 -0.16 3.82 32.52
N LYS A 210 -0.61 3.73 31.26
CA LYS A 210 -0.97 4.90 30.45
C LYS A 210 -2.19 5.64 30.97
N LEU A 211 -3.15 4.94 31.63
CA LEU A 211 -4.32 5.54 32.24
C LEU A 211 -3.92 6.45 33.43
N GLU A 212 -3.12 5.92 34.35
CA GLU A 212 -2.64 6.69 35.52
C GLU A 212 -1.85 7.93 35.08
N LYS A 213 -1.02 7.79 34.05
CA LYS A 213 -0.24 8.89 33.50
C LYS A 213 -1.12 9.95 32.85
N ALA A 214 -2.18 9.56 32.14
CA ALA A 214 -3.10 10.51 31.53
C ALA A 214 -3.90 11.26 32.59
N GLN A 215 -4.37 10.57 33.63
CA GLN A 215 -5.07 11.18 34.77
C GLN A 215 -4.17 12.19 35.51
N SER A 216 -2.91 11.85 35.73
CA SER A 216 -1.94 12.75 36.38
C SER A 216 -1.64 14.03 35.56
N LEU A 217 -1.87 13.99 34.25
CA LEU A 217 -1.71 15.13 33.32
C LEU A 217 -3.01 15.87 33.05
N GLY A 218 -4.13 15.46 33.67
CA GLY A 218 -5.47 16.07 33.46
C GLY A 218 -6.04 15.86 32.06
N ILE A 219 -5.63 14.78 31.37
CA ILE A 219 -6.08 14.44 30.03
C ILE A 219 -7.49 13.82 30.10
N THR A 220 -8.37 14.22 29.18
CA THR A 220 -9.71 13.64 29.09
C THR A 220 -9.63 12.13 28.80
N VAL A 221 -10.32 11.34 29.64
CA VAL A 221 -10.39 9.88 29.49
C VAL A 221 -11.80 9.50 29.06
N LEU A 222 -11.92 8.72 27.99
CA LEU A 222 -13.18 8.17 27.49
C LEU A 222 -13.08 6.65 27.44
N ASP A 223 -14.16 5.98 27.83
CA ASP A 223 -14.32 4.55 27.60
C ASP A 223 -14.66 4.31 26.12
N GLU A 224 -14.29 3.12 25.61
CA GLU A 224 -14.56 2.70 24.24
C GLU A 224 -16.04 2.54 23.95
#